data_fe081dca113b5c328837b10d7b5694e7
#
_entry.id   fe081dca113b5c328837b10d7b5694e7
#
_cell.length_a   1.000
_cell.length_b   1.000
_cell.length_c   1.000
_cell.angle_alpha   90.00
_cell.angle_beta   90.00
_cell.angle_gamma   90.00
#
_symmetry.space_group_name_H-M   'P 1'
#
loop_
_entity.id
_entity.type
_entity.pdbx_description
1 polymer ?
#
loop_
_entity_poly.entity_id
_entity_poly.type
_entity_poly.pdbx_seq_one_letter_code
_entity_poly.pdbx_strand_id
1 'polypeptide(L)'
;MKKRIFLSTLLIGTCLCASTPIFAQETTTNAPKQEQNENKKDTLVTTPPKEEVIKNQWEKVGNHWYYYNEQGVMLKNTVWNSYYFHKDGKMASNEWIYQNNHWYYAKTSGTLALNEWMSINQRWYVFNAQGIMLANQWKDAYYLKSSGAMAENEWIFDPTYQSWFYLTSSGRYAQNTWKGDYYLKSGGYMAKKEWIYDSSYQAWFYLDETGAYVTGSHLINGALHSFKGNGAWIKEIKEETSSNELPFATSNYQKVIFLDPGHGGKDPGAQYLGLKEKDLNLQVSQQLKTKLESLGYKVIMSRSSDVYVDFITERSRMSNETNADMFISIHFNATGHGLDSGEDGIQTYTYLPTGNIPSVINKKWHDNPTRLKYSYKLGSYIHQSVLATTQAKDAGLLAKSFAVLRETNKPAVLLELGYMDDSKESQKIRTKEYQQKLVDGIVQGIQQYYNN
;
A
#
# COMPACT_ATOMS: atom_id res chain seq x y z
N MET A 1 -2.94 3.07 -21.19
CA MET A 1 -3.20 3.76 -19.91
C MET A 1 -3.67 2.72 -18.90
N LYS A 2 -2.79 2.23 -18.04
CA LYS A 2 -3.15 1.33 -16.93
C LYS A 2 -3.08 2.18 -15.66
N LYS A 3 -4.20 2.33 -14.97
CA LYS A 3 -4.28 3.00 -13.68
C LYS A 3 -3.45 2.21 -12.68
N ARG A 4 -2.42 2.84 -12.12
CA ARG A 4 -1.71 2.32 -10.94
C ARG A 4 -2.65 2.48 -9.75
N ILE A 5 -3.02 1.37 -9.15
CA ILE A 5 -3.72 1.38 -7.87
C ILE A 5 -2.62 1.51 -6.80
N PHE A 6 -2.52 2.69 -6.20
CA PHE A 6 -1.67 2.90 -5.03
C PHE A 6 -2.28 2.13 -3.86
N LEU A 7 -1.55 1.17 -3.32
CA LEU A 7 -1.83 0.65 -1.98
C LEU A 7 -1.30 1.70 -1.00
N SER A 8 -2.20 2.56 -0.52
CA SER A 8 -1.91 3.42 0.62
C SER A 8 -1.65 2.52 1.84
N THR A 9 -0.51 2.72 2.49
CA THR A 9 -0.20 2.17 3.81
C THR A 9 -1.23 2.68 4.81
N LEU A 10 -2.23 1.86 5.10
CA LEU A 10 -3.17 2.11 6.18
C LEU A 10 -2.50 1.68 7.49
N LEU A 11 -2.02 2.65 8.28
CA LEU A 11 -1.74 2.44 9.70
C LEU A 11 -3.08 2.11 10.37
N ILE A 12 -3.26 0.84 10.73
CA ILE A 12 -4.43 0.41 11.49
C ILE A 12 -4.19 0.80 12.94
N GLY A 13 -4.78 1.92 13.33
CA GLY A 13 -5.10 2.18 14.72
C GLY A 13 -6.11 1.12 15.17
N THR A 14 -5.76 0.38 16.22
CA THR A 14 -6.63 -0.60 16.86
C THR A 14 -7.85 0.09 17.46
N CYS A 15 -8.98 0.03 16.76
CA CYS A 15 -10.28 0.27 17.35
C CYS A 15 -11.03 -1.06 17.38
N LEU A 16 -11.09 -1.68 18.56
CA LEU A 16 -11.99 -2.80 18.82
C LEU A 16 -13.44 -2.30 18.72
N CYS A 17 -14.07 -2.55 17.59
CA CYS A 17 -15.53 -2.53 17.52
C CYS A 17 -15.98 -3.96 17.23
N ALA A 18 -16.46 -4.62 18.28
CA ALA A 18 -17.20 -5.87 18.19
C ALA A 18 -18.51 -5.59 17.45
N SER A 19 -18.62 -6.03 16.20
CA SER A 19 -19.89 -6.10 15.49
C SER A 19 -20.58 -7.42 15.86
N THR A 20 -21.52 -7.37 16.78
CA THR A 20 -22.49 -8.43 17.03
C THR A 20 -23.44 -8.54 15.82
N PRO A 21 -23.78 -9.75 15.36
CA PRO A 21 -24.83 -9.90 14.37
C PRO A 21 -26.20 -9.58 14.99
N ILE A 22 -26.95 -8.75 14.33
CA ILE A 22 -28.32 -8.38 14.68
C ILE A 22 -29.20 -9.61 14.43
N PHE A 23 -29.68 -10.20 15.51
CA PHE A 23 -30.80 -11.15 15.43
C PHE A 23 -32.11 -10.35 15.48
N ALA A 24 -33.00 -10.65 14.53
CA ALA A 24 -34.34 -10.09 14.50
C ALA A 24 -35.14 -10.49 15.74
N GLN A 25 -35.74 -9.49 16.40
CA GLN A 25 -36.72 -9.71 17.48
C GLN A 25 -38.05 -10.21 16.88
N GLU A 26 -38.49 -11.36 17.32
CA GLU A 26 -39.87 -11.79 17.14
C GLU A 26 -40.77 -11.07 18.14
N THR A 27 -41.80 -10.45 17.62
CA THR A 27 -42.86 -9.79 18.39
C THR A 27 -43.83 -10.84 18.88
N THR A 28 -44.04 -10.85 20.19
CA THR A 28 -45.09 -11.60 20.88
C THR A 28 -46.47 -11.02 20.57
N THR A 29 -47.37 -11.83 20.03
CA THR A 29 -48.80 -11.55 20.02
C THR A 29 -49.54 -12.53 20.91
N ASN A 30 -50.42 -11.92 21.71
CA ASN A 30 -51.25 -12.54 22.74
C ASN A 30 -52.20 -13.65 22.21
N ALA A 31 -52.33 -14.70 23.03
CA ALA A 31 -53.38 -15.70 22.87
C ALA A 31 -54.69 -15.23 23.54
N PRO A 32 -55.85 -15.55 22.96
CA PRO A 32 -57.13 -15.32 23.62
C PRO A 32 -57.53 -16.51 24.53
N LYS A 33 -58.17 -16.14 25.63
CA LYS A 33 -58.76 -17.03 26.61
C LYS A 33 -59.92 -17.82 26.01
N GLN A 34 -60.03 -19.11 26.35
CA GLN A 34 -61.22 -19.92 26.11
C GLN A 34 -61.91 -20.30 27.42
N GLU A 35 -63.21 -20.18 27.33
CA GLU A 35 -64.16 -20.52 28.39
C GLU A 35 -64.34 -22.03 28.59
N GLN A 36 -64.65 -22.38 29.80
CA GLN A 36 -65.03 -23.72 30.25
C GLN A 36 -66.40 -24.08 29.75
N ASN A 37 -66.56 -25.34 29.34
CA ASN A 37 -67.88 -25.98 29.41
C ASN A 37 -67.72 -27.44 29.84
N GLU A 38 -68.31 -27.73 31.00
CA GLU A 38 -68.45 -29.05 31.57
C GLU A 38 -69.54 -29.82 30.82
N ASN A 39 -69.31 -31.11 30.52
CA ASN A 39 -70.37 -32.12 30.64
C ASN A 39 -69.85 -33.55 30.86
N LYS A 40 -70.57 -34.26 31.63
CA LYS A 40 -70.34 -35.48 32.34
C LYS A 40 -70.43 -36.76 31.47
N LYS A 41 -69.76 -37.81 31.99
CA LYS A 41 -70.03 -39.26 32.02
C LYS A 41 -69.70 -40.08 30.76
N ASP A 42 -68.67 -40.94 30.83
CA ASP A 42 -68.93 -42.36 31.21
C ASP A 42 -67.60 -43.07 31.48
N THR A 43 -67.59 -43.87 32.50
CA THR A 43 -66.49 -44.63 33.02
C THR A 43 -66.27 -45.88 32.17
N LEU A 44 -65.20 -45.98 31.42
CA LEU A 44 -64.55 -47.20 31.00
C LEU A 44 -63.11 -47.17 31.52
N VAL A 45 -62.83 -47.97 32.51
CA VAL A 45 -61.45 -48.23 32.97
C VAL A 45 -60.77 -49.04 31.89
N THR A 46 -60.11 -48.34 30.98
CA THR A 46 -59.06 -48.88 30.19
C THR A 46 -57.73 -48.50 30.84
N THR A 47 -56.97 -49.51 31.26
CA THR A 47 -55.55 -49.34 31.64
C THR A 47 -54.89 -48.52 30.56
N PRO A 48 -54.19 -47.43 30.93
CA PRO A 48 -53.44 -46.65 29.93
C PRO A 48 -52.45 -47.60 29.21
N PRO A 49 -52.30 -47.53 27.89
CA PRO A 49 -51.24 -48.26 27.21
C PRO A 49 -49.94 -47.90 27.89
N LYS A 50 -49.15 -48.92 28.25
CA LYS A 50 -47.79 -48.73 28.74
C LYS A 50 -47.08 -47.92 27.66
N GLU A 51 -46.82 -46.64 27.90
CA GLU A 51 -45.95 -45.88 27.01
C GLU A 51 -44.68 -46.69 26.85
N GLU A 52 -44.45 -47.19 25.66
CA GLU A 52 -43.18 -47.82 25.32
C GLU A 52 -42.08 -46.76 25.42
N VAL A 53 -41.27 -46.82 26.45
CA VAL A 53 -40.17 -45.89 26.65
C VAL A 53 -39.18 -46.10 25.52
N ILE A 54 -39.17 -45.17 24.58
CA ILE A 54 -38.22 -45.14 23.48
C ILE A 54 -36.79 -45.11 24.05
N LYS A 55 -35.96 -46.09 23.72
CA LYS A 55 -34.58 -46.23 24.23
C LYS A 55 -33.62 -46.56 23.12
N ASN A 56 -32.44 -45.95 23.18
CA ASN A 56 -31.31 -46.16 22.29
C ASN A 56 -31.73 -46.12 20.79
N GLN A 57 -32.58 -45.17 20.42
CA GLN A 57 -33.10 -45.07 19.06
C GLN A 57 -33.43 -43.62 18.65
N TRP A 58 -33.49 -43.44 17.33
CA TRP A 58 -33.94 -42.22 16.68
C TRP A 58 -35.45 -42.15 16.61
N GLU A 59 -36.00 -40.98 16.86
CA GLU A 59 -37.39 -40.66 16.64
C GLU A 59 -37.52 -39.47 15.71
N LYS A 60 -38.44 -39.56 14.74
CA LYS A 60 -38.77 -38.45 13.85
C LYS A 60 -40.13 -37.87 14.23
N VAL A 61 -40.13 -36.60 14.68
CA VAL A 61 -41.37 -35.89 14.99
C VAL A 61 -41.49 -34.70 14.02
N GLY A 62 -42.48 -34.79 13.14
CA GLY A 62 -42.59 -33.83 12.02
C GLY A 62 -41.40 -33.92 11.10
N ASN A 63 -40.71 -32.77 10.92
CA ASN A 63 -39.49 -32.68 10.10
C ASN A 63 -38.19 -32.76 10.92
N HIS A 64 -38.27 -33.00 12.24
CA HIS A 64 -37.14 -33.01 13.12
C HIS A 64 -36.81 -34.40 13.64
N TRP A 65 -35.52 -34.68 13.80
CA TRP A 65 -35.00 -35.88 14.40
C TRP A 65 -34.60 -35.66 15.83
N TYR A 66 -34.85 -36.65 16.72
CA TYR A 66 -34.48 -36.71 18.11
C TYR A 66 -33.80 -38.04 18.39
N TYR A 67 -32.98 -38.12 19.43
CA TYR A 67 -32.39 -39.37 19.87
C TYR A 67 -32.56 -39.55 21.37
N TYR A 68 -32.94 -40.73 21.75
CA TYR A 68 -33.10 -41.15 23.14
C TYR A 68 -32.00 -42.16 23.47
N ASN A 69 -31.31 -41.95 24.63
CA ASN A 69 -30.24 -42.82 25.08
C ASN A 69 -30.77 -44.13 25.68
N GLU A 70 -29.85 -44.96 26.20
CA GLU A 70 -30.19 -46.26 26.81
C GLU A 70 -31.17 -46.14 27.97
N GLN A 71 -31.17 -45.02 28.66
CA GLN A 71 -32.10 -44.73 29.78
C GLN A 71 -33.43 -44.18 29.29
N GLY A 72 -33.63 -43.97 28.01
CA GLY A 72 -34.82 -43.35 27.45
C GLY A 72 -34.86 -41.83 27.63
N VAL A 73 -33.72 -41.18 27.91
CA VAL A 73 -33.62 -39.75 28.04
C VAL A 73 -33.24 -39.14 26.68
N MET A 74 -34.03 -38.15 26.25
CA MET A 74 -33.77 -37.40 24.99
C MET A 74 -32.52 -36.57 25.13
N LEU A 75 -31.58 -36.69 24.17
CA LEU A 75 -30.36 -35.91 24.14
C LEU A 75 -30.67 -34.43 23.85
N LYS A 76 -30.04 -33.51 24.62
CA LYS A 76 -30.21 -32.07 24.49
C LYS A 76 -28.87 -31.34 24.74
N ASN A 77 -28.66 -30.25 24.00
CA ASN A 77 -27.49 -29.38 24.12
C ASN A 77 -26.16 -30.17 24.21
N THR A 78 -26.00 -31.15 23.35
CA THR A 78 -24.86 -32.09 23.39
C THR A 78 -24.48 -32.57 21.99
N VAL A 79 -23.21 -32.99 21.86
CA VAL A 79 -22.77 -33.79 20.70
C VAL A 79 -22.72 -35.25 21.10
N TRP A 80 -23.32 -36.09 20.27
CA TRP A 80 -23.27 -37.56 20.40
C TRP A 80 -23.10 -38.20 19.03
N ASN A 81 -22.14 -39.07 18.90
CA ASN A 81 -21.87 -39.83 17.68
C ASN A 81 -21.84 -38.95 16.39
N SER A 82 -21.17 -37.81 16.48
CA SER A 82 -21.07 -36.81 15.38
C SER A 82 -22.38 -36.09 15.04
N TYR A 83 -23.39 -36.10 15.90
CA TYR A 83 -24.63 -35.31 15.77
C TYR A 83 -24.69 -34.30 16.92
N TYR A 84 -25.18 -33.10 16.63
CA TYR A 84 -25.48 -32.13 17.64
C TYR A 84 -26.99 -32.02 17.90
N PHE A 85 -27.35 -31.97 19.16
CA PHE A 85 -28.75 -31.81 19.61
C PHE A 85 -28.91 -30.46 20.29
N HIS A 86 -29.87 -29.66 19.84
CA HIS A 86 -30.21 -28.37 20.44
C HIS A 86 -30.80 -28.52 21.86
N LYS A 87 -31.03 -27.39 22.53
CA LYS A 87 -31.63 -27.35 23.87
C LYS A 87 -33.04 -27.99 23.91
N ASP A 88 -33.77 -27.95 22.81
CA ASP A 88 -35.09 -28.55 22.64
C ASP A 88 -35.03 -30.03 22.21
N GLY A 89 -33.85 -30.58 22.02
CA GLY A 89 -33.58 -31.96 21.63
C GLY A 89 -33.57 -32.19 20.13
N LYS A 90 -33.84 -31.19 19.30
CA LYS A 90 -33.78 -31.34 17.83
C LYS A 90 -32.35 -31.57 17.38
N MET A 91 -32.17 -32.52 16.48
CA MET A 91 -30.91 -32.72 15.78
C MET A 91 -30.66 -31.55 14.82
N ALA A 92 -29.47 -30.95 14.89
CA ALA A 92 -29.01 -29.93 13.96
C ALA A 92 -28.89 -30.51 12.52
N SER A 93 -29.27 -29.73 11.52
CA SER A 93 -29.17 -30.14 10.12
C SER A 93 -29.04 -28.94 9.20
N ASN A 94 -28.03 -28.94 8.32
CA ASN A 94 -27.73 -27.88 7.36
C ASN A 94 -27.59 -26.50 7.98
N GLU A 95 -26.90 -26.42 9.10
CA GLU A 95 -26.76 -25.19 9.88
C GLU A 95 -25.42 -25.06 10.60
N TRP A 96 -25.04 -23.81 10.92
CA TRP A 96 -23.92 -23.49 11.75
C TRP A 96 -24.26 -23.59 13.24
N ILE A 97 -23.34 -24.14 14.02
CA ILE A 97 -23.48 -24.33 15.46
C ILE A 97 -22.32 -23.62 16.14
N TYR A 98 -22.61 -22.71 17.09
CA TYR A 98 -21.60 -22.10 17.94
C TYR A 98 -21.72 -22.65 19.34
N GLN A 99 -20.68 -23.38 19.78
CA GLN A 99 -20.63 -23.98 21.12
C GLN A 99 -19.20 -23.98 21.65
N ASN A 100 -19.03 -23.71 22.94
CA ASN A 100 -17.73 -23.72 23.62
C ASN A 100 -16.67 -22.85 22.91
N ASN A 101 -17.08 -21.68 22.41
CA ASN A 101 -16.25 -20.74 21.64
C ASN A 101 -15.73 -21.26 20.29
N HIS A 102 -16.37 -22.30 19.75
CA HIS A 102 -16.02 -22.89 18.45
C HIS A 102 -17.22 -22.97 17.53
N TRP A 103 -16.94 -22.86 16.22
CA TRP A 103 -17.93 -23.08 15.18
C TRP A 103 -17.84 -24.51 14.64
N TYR A 104 -19.01 -25.11 14.45
CA TYR A 104 -19.23 -26.41 13.82
C TYR A 104 -20.27 -26.26 12.72
N TYR A 105 -20.36 -27.23 11.84
CA TYR A 105 -21.40 -27.27 10.84
C TYR A 105 -22.08 -28.65 10.78
N ALA A 106 -23.38 -28.67 10.95
CA ALA A 106 -24.18 -29.87 10.73
C ALA A 106 -24.55 -29.97 9.24
N LYS A 107 -24.18 -31.09 8.60
CA LYS A 107 -24.54 -31.38 7.21
C LYS A 107 -26.04 -31.66 7.09
N THR A 108 -26.57 -31.70 5.86
CA THR A 108 -27.95 -32.03 5.60
C THR A 108 -28.35 -33.42 6.17
N SER A 109 -27.39 -34.33 6.29
CA SER A 109 -27.57 -35.62 6.97
C SER A 109 -27.71 -35.53 8.49
N GLY A 110 -27.46 -34.37 9.08
CA GLY A 110 -27.35 -34.15 10.52
C GLY A 110 -25.95 -34.39 11.10
N THR A 111 -25.06 -35.09 10.41
CA THR A 111 -23.71 -35.32 10.89
C THR A 111 -22.87 -34.05 10.83
N LEU A 112 -22.06 -33.81 11.84
CA LEU A 112 -21.08 -32.72 11.82
C LEU A 112 -20.06 -32.92 10.71
N ALA A 113 -19.57 -31.84 10.13
CA ALA A 113 -18.42 -31.85 9.26
C ALA A 113 -17.16 -32.17 10.09
N LEU A 114 -16.43 -33.23 9.75
CA LEU A 114 -15.27 -33.73 10.50
C LEU A 114 -14.11 -33.97 9.54
N ASN A 115 -12.96 -33.35 9.82
CA ASN A 115 -11.71 -33.54 9.09
C ASN A 115 -11.88 -33.41 7.55
N GLU A 116 -12.67 -32.45 7.12
CA GLU A 116 -13.03 -32.27 5.71
C GLU A 116 -13.12 -30.81 5.30
N TRP A 117 -13.00 -30.58 3.99
CA TRP A 117 -13.35 -29.33 3.33
C TRP A 117 -14.84 -29.33 2.97
N MET A 118 -15.53 -28.24 3.23
CA MET A 118 -16.93 -28.05 2.83
C MET A 118 -17.17 -26.72 2.14
N SER A 119 -17.93 -26.77 1.05
CA SER A 119 -18.49 -25.56 0.44
C SER A 119 -19.86 -25.26 1.05
N ILE A 120 -19.96 -24.14 1.74
CA ILE A 120 -21.19 -23.68 2.40
C ILE A 120 -21.49 -22.28 1.85
N ASN A 121 -22.64 -22.12 1.21
CA ASN A 121 -23.04 -20.86 0.55
C ASN A 121 -21.93 -20.29 -0.37
N GLN A 122 -21.37 -21.12 -1.23
CA GLN A 122 -20.31 -20.79 -2.20
C GLN A 122 -18.97 -20.34 -1.58
N ARG A 123 -18.74 -20.63 -0.31
CA ARG A 123 -17.46 -20.40 0.39
C ARG A 123 -16.92 -21.69 0.95
N TRP A 124 -15.61 -21.87 0.87
CA TRP A 124 -14.94 -23.04 1.40
C TRP A 124 -14.52 -22.86 2.85
N TYR A 125 -14.75 -23.87 3.66
CA TYR A 125 -14.38 -23.97 5.07
C TYR A 125 -13.71 -25.31 5.33
N VAL A 126 -12.89 -25.36 6.39
CA VAL A 126 -12.24 -26.60 6.84
C VAL A 126 -12.61 -26.88 8.27
N PHE A 127 -12.90 -28.11 8.54
CA PHE A 127 -13.18 -28.63 9.88
C PHE A 127 -12.11 -29.62 10.29
N ASN A 128 -11.65 -29.57 11.54
CA ASN A 128 -10.69 -30.53 12.07
C ASN A 128 -11.37 -31.87 12.48
N ALA A 129 -10.58 -32.79 13.04
CA ALA A 129 -11.11 -34.11 13.46
C ALA A 129 -12.16 -34.03 14.58
N GLN A 130 -12.19 -32.92 15.34
CA GLN A 130 -13.19 -32.63 16.37
C GLN A 130 -14.40 -31.86 15.81
N GLY A 131 -14.43 -31.57 14.51
CA GLY A 131 -15.48 -30.80 13.86
C GLY A 131 -15.38 -29.29 14.06
N ILE A 132 -14.29 -28.80 14.66
CA ILE A 132 -14.07 -27.37 14.86
C ILE A 132 -13.64 -26.73 13.55
N MET A 133 -14.33 -25.66 13.14
CA MET A 133 -13.96 -24.84 11.98
C MET A 133 -12.60 -24.18 12.21
N LEU A 134 -11.68 -24.33 11.25
CA LEU A 134 -10.39 -23.65 11.27
C LEU A 134 -10.55 -22.19 10.84
N ALA A 135 -9.83 -21.28 11.51
CA ALA A 135 -9.82 -19.85 11.21
C ALA A 135 -8.48 -19.21 11.55
N ASN A 136 -8.13 -18.09 10.89
CA ASN A 136 -6.88 -17.35 11.05
C ASN A 136 -5.62 -18.21 10.94
N GLN A 137 -5.60 -19.15 9.99
CA GLN A 137 -4.46 -20.05 9.84
C GLN A 137 -4.36 -20.64 8.44
N TRP A 138 -3.19 -21.15 8.15
CA TRP A 138 -2.93 -21.93 6.94
C TRP A 138 -3.40 -23.38 7.12
N LYS A 139 -3.98 -23.89 6.05
CA LYS A 139 -4.20 -25.33 5.84
C LYS A 139 -3.57 -25.68 4.49
N ASP A 140 -2.42 -26.32 4.54
CA ASP A 140 -1.59 -26.58 3.36
C ASP A 140 -1.27 -25.27 2.58
N ALA A 141 -1.74 -25.14 1.36
CA ALA A 141 -1.52 -23.95 0.52
C ALA A 141 -2.68 -22.93 0.56
N TYR A 142 -3.62 -23.06 1.50
CA TYR A 142 -4.84 -22.25 1.61
C TYR A 142 -4.86 -21.50 2.94
N TYR A 143 -5.34 -20.27 2.94
CA TYR A 143 -5.50 -19.48 4.17
C TYR A 143 -6.97 -19.38 4.57
N LEU A 144 -7.28 -19.72 5.82
CA LEU A 144 -8.61 -19.59 6.42
C LEU A 144 -8.65 -18.25 7.17
N LYS A 145 -9.53 -17.35 6.75
CA LYS A 145 -9.72 -16.02 7.35
C LYS A 145 -10.31 -16.12 8.77
N SER A 146 -10.43 -14.99 9.46
CA SER A 146 -11.06 -14.93 10.78
C SER A 146 -12.52 -15.43 10.78
N SER A 147 -13.20 -15.31 9.65
CA SER A 147 -14.54 -15.87 9.44
C SER A 147 -14.56 -17.39 9.21
N GLY A 148 -13.40 -18.05 9.13
CA GLY A 148 -13.23 -19.44 8.71
C GLY A 148 -13.28 -19.64 7.19
N ALA A 149 -13.78 -18.69 6.42
CA ALA A 149 -13.83 -18.82 4.97
C ALA A 149 -12.43 -18.79 4.35
N MET A 150 -12.19 -19.67 3.37
CA MET A 150 -10.96 -19.67 2.57
C MET A 150 -10.79 -18.34 1.86
N ALA A 151 -9.59 -17.80 1.86
CA ALA A 151 -9.23 -16.58 1.12
C ALA A 151 -9.09 -16.89 -0.37
N GLU A 152 -9.62 -16.01 -1.22
CA GLU A 152 -9.57 -16.12 -2.69
C GLU A 152 -9.43 -14.75 -3.34
N ASN A 153 -8.57 -14.63 -4.36
CA ASN A 153 -8.33 -13.39 -5.11
C ASN A 153 -7.95 -12.18 -4.25
N GLU A 154 -7.25 -12.40 -3.16
CA GLU A 154 -6.92 -11.36 -2.18
C GLU A 154 -5.51 -11.51 -1.63
N TRP A 155 -4.96 -10.40 -1.11
CA TRP A 155 -3.71 -10.37 -0.39
C TRP A 155 -3.93 -10.61 1.09
N ILE A 156 -3.10 -11.47 1.69
CA ILE A 156 -3.08 -11.75 3.12
C ILE A 156 -1.69 -11.44 3.67
N PHE A 157 -1.62 -10.60 4.69
CA PHE A 157 -0.41 -10.44 5.48
C PHE A 157 -0.41 -11.45 6.62
N ASP A 158 0.62 -12.28 6.67
CA ASP A 158 0.79 -13.22 7.78
C ASP A 158 1.88 -12.70 8.73
N PRO A 159 1.52 -12.36 9.97
CA PRO A 159 2.48 -11.83 10.95
C PRO A 159 3.51 -12.86 11.41
N THR A 160 3.23 -14.15 11.31
CA THR A 160 4.18 -15.22 11.65
C THR A 160 5.33 -15.25 10.66
N TYR A 161 5.01 -15.10 9.38
CA TYR A 161 6.00 -15.09 8.30
C TYR A 161 6.51 -13.68 7.97
N GLN A 162 5.94 -12.63 8.56
CA GLN A 162 6.26 -11.23 8.27
C GLN A 162 6.20 -10.92 6.76
N SER A 163 5.27 -11.54 6.04
CA SER A 163 5.18 -11.47 4.58
C SER A 163 3.75 -11.41 4.09
N TRP A 164 3.60 -10.81 2.90
CA TRP A 164 2.37 -10.86 2.14
C TRP A 164 2.33 -12.08 1.25
N PHE A 165 1.14 -12.64 1.12
CA PHE A 165 0.80 -13.75 0.23
C PHE A 165 -0.39 -13.34 -0.63
N TYR A 166 -0.42 -13.77 -1.88
CA TYR A 166 -1.59 -13.59 -2.72
C TYR A 166 -2.30 -14.93 -2.93
N LEU A 167 -3.57 -15.02 -2.55
CA LEU A 167 -4.41 -16.19 -2.77
C LEU A 167 -5.09 -16.04 -4.14
N THR A 168 -4.94 -17.04 -5.00
CA THR A 168 -5.52 -17.08 -6.35
C THR A 168 -7.03 -17.34 -6.31
N SER A 169 -7.68 -17.36 -7.46
CA SER A 169 -9.09 -17.73 -7.57
C SER A 169 -9.40 -19.18 -7.14
N SER A 170 -8.38 -20.04 -7.09
CA SER A 170 -8.50 -21.38 -6.54
C SER A 170 -8.29 -21.46 -5.03
N GLY A 171 -8.01 -20.33 -4.37
CA GLY A 171 -7.68 -20.25 -2.95
C GLY A 171 -6.23 -20.61 -2.61
N ARG A 172 -5.44 -21.16 -3.54
CA ARG A 172 -4.01 -21.47 -3.29
C ARG A 172 -3.18 -20.20 -3.32
N TYR A 173 -2.15 -20.13 -2.49
CA TYR A 173 -1.18 -19.03 -2.63
C TYR A 173 -0.46 -19.09 -3.98
N ALA A 174 -0.27 -17.93 -4.59
CA ALA A 174 0.55 -17.76 -5.79
C ALA A 174 2.03 -17.92 -5.45
N GLN A 175 2.82 -18.51 -6.33
CA GLN A 175 4.27 -18.64 -6.16
C GLN A 175 4.98 -18.63 -7.52
N ASN A 176 6.25 -18.18 -7.52
CA ASN A 176 7.09 -18.04 -8.71
C ASN A 176 6.38 -17.27 -9.83
N THR A 177 5.70 -16.18 -9.47
CA THR A 177 4.87 -15.41 -10.42
C THR A 177 4.68 -13.96 -9.98
N TRP A 178 4.31 -13.14 -10.93
CA TRP A 178 3.95 -11.74 -10.71
C TRP A 178 2.46 -11.57 -10.40
N LYS A 179 2.18 -10.66 -9.46
CA LYS A 179 0.84 -10.13 -9.24
C LYS A 179 0.89 -8.61 -9.24
N GLY A 180 0.54 -8.01 -10.37
CA GLY A 180 0.78 -6.58 -10.59
C GLY A 180 2.28 -6.29 -10.58
N ASP A 181 2.70 -5.37 -9.73
CA ASP A 181 4.09 -4.94 -9.59
C ASP A 181 4.89 -5.78 -8.56
N TYR A 182 4.29 -6.82 -7.98
CA TYR A 182 4.85 -7.65 -6.91
C TYR A 182 5.18 -9.05 -7.38
N TYR A 183 6.29 -9.60 -6.91
CA TYR A 183 6.69 -10.98 -7.21
C TYR A 183 6.50 -11.89 -6.00
N LEU A 184 5.83 -13.02 -6.21
CA LEU A 184 5.65 -14.07 -5.21
C LEU A 184 6.70 -15.16 -5.47
N LYS A 185 7.60 -15.36 -4.49
CA LYS A 185 8.67 -16.37 -4.54
C LYS A 185 8.15 -17.78 -4.34
N SER A 186 9.02 -18.77 -4.47
CA SER A 186 8.75 -20.14 -4.01
C SER A 186 8.28 -20.11 -2.55
N GLY A 187 7.19 -20.84 -2.26
CA GLY A 187 6.52 -20.79 -0.95
C GLY A 187 5.54 -19.64 -0.77
N GLY A 188 5.33 -18.79 -1.80
CA GLY A 188 4.31 -17.74 -1.81
C GLY A 188 4.72 -16.41 -1.18
N TYR A 189 5.93 -16.29 -0.65
CA TYR A 189 6.41 -15.05 -0.01
C TYR A 189 6.58 -13.93 -1.02
N MET A 190 6.07 -12.74 -0.72
CA MET A 190 6.33 -11.55 -1.53
C MET A 190 7.82 -11.16 -1.45
N ALA A 191 8.45 -11.00 -2.61
CA ALA A 191 9.82 -10.52 -2.71
C ALA A 191 9.92 -9.06 -2.25
N LYS A 192 11.02 -8.71 -1.54
CA LYS A 192 11.22 -7.39 -0.97
C LYS A 192 12.71 -7.11 -0.75
N LYS A 193 13.19 -5.91 -1.14
CA LYS A 193 14.61 -5.52 -1.06
C LYS A 193 15.57 -6.53 -1.69
N GLU A 194 15.20 -7.12 -2.80
CA GLU A 194 16.00 -8.19 -3.40
C GLU A 194 15.89 -8.21 -4.93
N TRP A 195 16.88 -8.85 -5.54
CA TRP A 195 16.91 -9.11 -6.98
C TRP A 195 16.19 -10.40 -7.30
N ILE A 196 15.34 -10.37 -8.33
CA ILE A 196 14.66 -11.53 -8.88
C ILE A 196 15.00 -11.68 -10.34
N TYR A 197 15.50 -12.86 -10.73
CA TYR A 197 15.60 -13.22 -12.13
C TYR A 197 14.34 -13.94 -12.57
N ASP A 198 13.65 -13.39 -13.55
CA ASP A 198 12.49 -14.04 -14.16
C ASP A 198 12.84 -14.61 -15.51
N SER A 199 12.77 -15.93 -15.63
CA SER A 199 13.12 -16.66 -16.84
C SER A 199 12.16 -16.42 -18.00
N SER A 200 10.90 -16.07 -17.71
CA SER A 200 9.90 -15.76 -18.73
C SER A 200 10.18 -14.42 -19.41
N TYR A 201 10.72 -13.47 -18.67
CA TYR A 201 11.16 -12.17 -19.19
C TYR A 201 12.64 -12.18 -19.60
N GLN A 202 13.40 -13.22 -19.26
CA GLN A 202 14.86 -13.31 -19.41
C GLN A 202 15.56 -12.06 -18.85
N ALA A 203 15.11 -11.56 -17.71
CA ALA A 203 15.57 -10.31 -17.13
C ALA A 203 15.62 -10.35 -15.60
N TRP A 204 16.50 -9.52 -15.04
CA TRP A 204 16.53 -9.23 -13.62
C TRP A 204 15.58 -8.08 -13.28
N PHE A 205 14.99 -8.15 -12.11
CA PHE A 205 14.15 -7.14 -11.49
C PHE A 205 14.64 -6.89 -10.07
N TYR A 206 14.51 -5.67 -9.58
CA TYR A 206 14.74 -5.37 -8.18
C TYR A 206 13.42 -4.94 -7.54
N LEU A 207 13.09 -5.56 -6.41
CA LEU A 207 11.91 -5.24 -5.61
C LEU A 207 12.36 -4.32 -4.48
N ASP A 208 11.68 -3.19 -4.30
CA ASP A 208 11.99 -2.21 -3.26
C ASP A 208 11.50 -2.62 -1.86
N GLU A 209 11.52 -1.69 -0.91
CA GLU A 209 11.04 -1.93 0.46
C GLU A 209 9.55 -2.22 0.55
N THR A 210 8.76 -1.76 -0.42
CA THR A 210 7.32 -2.03 -0.50
C THR A 210 7.03 -3.38 -1.14
N GLY A 211 8.01 -3.97 -1.81
CA GLY A 211 7.91 -5.19 -2.62
C GLY A 211 7.55 -4.95 -4.07
N ALA A 212 7.38 -3.69 -4.50
CA ALA A 212 7.15 -3.36 -5.90
C ALA A 212 8.46 -3.38 -6.70
N TYR A 213 8.40 -3.78 -7.97
CA TYR A 213 9.57 -3.63 -8.83
C TYR A 213 9.88 -2.15 -9.11
N VAL A 214 11.16 -1.83 -9.15
CA VAL A 214 11.62 -0.48 -9.46
C VAL A 214 11.70 -0.22 -10.96
N THR A 215 11.54 1.05 -11.37
CA THR A 215 11.70 1.49 -12.77
C THR A 215 12.57 2.74 -12.82
N GLY A 216 13.32 2.92 -13.89
CA GLY A 216 14.21 4.08 -14.00
C GLY A 216 15.57 3.83 -13.35
N SER A 217 16.17 4.86 -12.75
CA SER A 217 17.48 4.74 -12.11
C SER A 217 17.33 4.62 -10.59
N HIS A 218 17.99 3.63 -10.00
CA HIS A 218 17.97 3.37 -8.57
C HIS A 218 19.36 3.07 -8.03
N LEU A 219 19.70 3.65 -6.89
CA LEU A 219 20.91 3.33 -6.15
C LEU A 219 20.65 2.07 -5.29
N ILE A 220 21.31 0.96 -5.65
CA ILE A 220 21.16 -0.31 -4.95
C ILE A 220 22.56 -0.74 -4.49
N ASN A 221 22.73 -0.90 -3.18
CA ASN A 221 24.02 -1.27 -2.58
C ASN A 221 25.20 -0.37 -3.03
N GLY A 222 24.93 0.92 -3.18
CA GLY A 222 25.95 1.89 -3.59
C GLY A 222 26.26 1.97 -5.09
N ALA A 223 25.64 1.11 -5.90
CA ALA A 223 25.75 1.15 -7.37
C ALA A 223 24.44 1.68 -8.00
N LEU A 224 24.58 2.53 -9.01
CA LEU A 224 23.43 3.04 -9.75
C LEU A 224 23.03 2.06 -10.85
N HIS A 225 21.79 1.58 -10.80
CA HIS A 225 21.23 0.66 -11.78
C HIS A 225 20.12 1.32 -12.57
N SER A 226 19.97 0.94 -13.83
CA SER A 226 18.93 1.41 -14.73
C SER A 226 17.94 0.29 -15.06
N PHE A 227 16.65 0.60 -15.01
CA PHE A 227 15.53 -0.32 -15.24
C PHE A 227 14.59 0.23 -16.32
N LYS A 228 14.00 -0.63 -17.09
CA LYS A 228 12.95 -0.29 -18.06
C LYS A 228 11.67 0.12 -17.36
N GLY A 229 10.71 0.72 -18.08
CA GLY A 229 9.40 1.08 -17.56
C GLY A 229 8.54 -0.12 -17.09
N ASN A 230 8.90 -1.34 -17.49
CA ASN A 230 8.31 -2.59 -17.00
C ASN A 230 9.12 -3.26 -15.88
N GLY A 231 10.11 -2.58 -15.31
CA GLY A 231 10.94 -3.06 -14.22
C GLY A 231 12.14 -3.92 -14.63
N ALA A 232 12.28 -4.30 -15.90
CA ALA A 232 13.42 -5.12 -16.33
C ALA A 232 14.74 -4.34 -16.23
N TRP A 233 15.73 -4.92 -15.55
CA TRP A 233 17.05 -4.33 -15.42
C TRP A 233 17.74 -4.19 -16.78
N ILE A 234 18.38 -3.05 -17.01
CA ILE A 234 19.12 -2.76 -18.24
C ILE A 234 20.61 -2.99 -17.98
N LYS A 235 21.17 -2.26 -17.02
CA LYS A 235 22.59 -2.27 -16.68
C LYS A 235 22.87 -1.58 -15.35
N GLU A 236 24.02 -1.88 -14.77
CA GLU A 236 24.66 -1.05 -13.78
C GLU A 236 25.28 0.18 -14.48
N ILE A 237 25.07 1.35 -13.93
CA ILE A 237 25.67 2.60 -14.43
C ILE A 237 27.03 2.75 -13.72
N LYS A 238 28.10 2.29 -14.37
CA LYS A 238 29.45 2.39 -13.85
C LYS A 238 30.00 3.82 -14.00
N GLU A 239 30.79 4.24 -13.03
CA GLU A 239 31.53 5.50 -13.16
C GLU A 239 32.54 5.42 -14.30
N GLU A 240 32.58 6.46 -15.14
CA GLU A 240 33.71 6.66 -16.03
C GLU A 240 34.88 7.20 -15.20
N THR A 241 36.02 6.51 -15.23
CA THR A 241 37.20 6.78 -14.38
C THR A 241 37.99 8.04 -14.75
N SER A 242 37.51 8.85 -15.68
CA SER A 242 38.17 10.10 -16.08
C SER A 242 37.62 11.31 -15.29
N SER A 243 38.07 11.46 -14.04
CA SER A 243 37.66 12.56 -13.14
C SER A 243 38.05 13.95 -13.65
N ASN A 244 39.02 14.07 -14.56
CA ASN A 244 39.57 15.35 -15.05
C ASN A 244 38.68 16.06 -16.07
N GLU A 245 37.62 15.41 -16.59
CA GLU A 245 36.75 16.00 -17.59
C GLU A 245 35.33 16.32 -17.10
N LEU A 246 34.99 15.98 -15.87
CA LEU A 246 33.65 16.24 -15.36
C LEU A 246 33.46 17.73 -15.04
N PRO A 247 32.44 18.40 -15.61
CA PRO A 247 32.23 19.83 -15.42
C PRO A 247 31.79 20.22 -14.00
N PHE A 248 31.66 19.24 -13.10
CA PHE A 248 31.23 19.35 -11.72
C PHE A 248 32.18 18.63 -10.74
N ALA A 249 33.42 18.34 -11.13
CA ALA A 249 34.41 17.75 -10.22
C ALA A 249 34.68 18.71 -9.06
N THR A 250 34.42 18.23 -7.83
CA THR A 250 34.59 18.99 -6.60
C THR A 250 36.05 19.38 -6.42
N SER A 251 36.37 20.64 -6.62
CA SER A 251 37.65 21.19 -6.24
C SER A 251 37.59 21.70 -4.77
N ASN A 252 38.73 21.86 -4.12
CA ASN A 252 38.83 22.40 -2.76
C ASN A 252 38.44 23.89 -2.64
N TYR A 253 37.75 24.44 -3.63
CA TYR A 253 37.26 25.81 -3.70
C TYR A 253 35.88 25.98 -3.07
N GLN A 254 35.44 27.21 -2.90
CA GLN A 254 34.11 27.57 -2.41
C GLN A 254 33.03 26.83 -3.22
N LYS A 255 32.18 26.04 -2.54
CA LYS A 255 31.08 25.27 -3.15
C LYS A 255 30.04 26.22 -3.72
N VAL A 256 29.64 26.00 -4.96
CA VAL A 256 28.74 26.87 -5.71
C VAL A 256 27.46 26.10 -6.05
N ILE A 257 26.29 26.61 -5.69
CA ILE A 257 24.99 26.02 -5.91
C ILE A 257 24.18 26.87 -6.88
N PHE A 258 23.65 26.26 -7.92
CA PHE A 258 22.74 26.94 -8.83
C PHE A 258 21.30 26.62 -8.43
N LEU A 259 20.54 27.67 -8.05
CA LEU A 259 19.10 27.56 -7.74
C LEU A 259 18.28 28.05 -8.93
N ASP A 260 17.26 27.29 -9.27
CA ASP A 260 16.34 27.62 -10.34
C ASP A 260 14.90 27.74 -9.79
N PRO A 261 14.45 28.94 -9.39
CA PRO A 261 13.04 29.17 -9.09
C PRO A 261 12.20 28.95 -10.35
N GLY A 262 11.40 27.87 -10.39
CA GLY A 262 10.59 27.54 -11.54
C GLY A 262 9.60 28.64 -11.91
N HIS A 263 9.17 28.68 -13.17
CA HIS A 263 8.24 29.68 -13.72
C HIS A 263 8.75 31.12 -13.61
N GLY A 264 7.89 32.13 -13.74
CA GLY A 264 8.23 33.56 -13.61
C GLY A 264 7.69 34.44 -14.76
N GLY A 265 7.47 35.71 -14.48
CA GLY A 265 6.95 36.69 -15.44
C GLY A 265 5.59 36.27 -16.02
N LYS A 266 5.54 36.07 -17.32
CA LYS A 266 4.35 35.62 -18.05
C LYS A 266 3.93 34.18 -17.81
N ASP A 267 4.79 33.36 -17.23
CA ASP A 267 4.51 31.97 -16.85
C ASP A 267 4.22 31.90 -15.34
N PRO A 268 2.96 31.82 -14.92
CA PRO A 268 2.59 31.80 -13.51
C PRO A 268 2.82 30.44 -12.84
N GLY A 269 3.01 29.36 -13.61
CA GLY A 269 2.91 28.00 -13.12
C GLY A 269 1.47 27.67 -12.68
N ALA A 270 1.32 26.73 -11.75
CA ALA A 270 0.03 26.39 -11.16
C ALA A 270 -0.57 27.58 -10.39
N GLN A 271 -1.91 27.69 -10.43
CA GLN A 271 -2.65 28.76 -9.77
C GLN A 271 -3.87 28.19 -9.04
N TYR A 272 -3.79 28.13 -7.71
CA TYR A 272 -4.85 27.59 -6.85
C TYR A 272 -4.97 28.39 -5.55
N LEU A 273 -6.18 28.59 -5.08
CA LEU A 273 -6.49 29.16 -3.76
C LEU A 273 -5.78 30.52 -3.50
N GLY A 274 -5.62 31.33 -4.55
CA GLY A 274 -4.97 32.64 -4.48
C GLY A 274 -3.44 32.59 -4.48
N LEU A 275 -2.82 31.42 -4.62
CA LEU A 275 -1.38 31.24 -4.80
C LEU A 275 -1.03 31.14 -6.28
N LYS A 276 0.16 31.60 -6.62
CA LYS A 276 0.82 31.34 -7.91
C LYS A 276 2.12 30.61 -7.63
N GLU A 277 2.38 29.54 -8.35
CA GLU A 277 3.56 28.71 -8.16
C GLU A 277 4.85 29.51 -8.31
N LYS A 278 4.94 30.37 -9.32
CA LYS A 278 6.11 31.22 -9.54
C LYS A 278 6.51 32.04 -8.32
N ASP A 279 5.53 32.50 -7.53
CA ASP A 279 5.77 33.36 -6.35
C ASP A 279 6.30 32.51 -5.18
N LEU A 280 5.73 31.33 -4.95
CA LEU A 280 6.21 30.37 -3.95
C LEU A 280 7.61 29.89 -4.29
N ASN A 281 7.87 29.54 -5.54
CA ASN A 281 9.17 29.08 -6.02
C ASN A 281 10.25 30.14 -5.75
N LEU A 282 9.96 31.40 -6.07
CA LEU A 282 10.90 32.52 -5.82
C LEU A 282 11.10 32.75 -4.32
N GLN A 283 10.02 32.75 -3.54
CA GLN A 283 10.06 32.99 -2.09
C GLN A 283 10.90 31.94 -1.36
N VAL A 284 10.68 30.67 -1.63
CA VAL A 284 11.46 29.56 -1.02
C VAL A 284 12.91 29.60 -1.49
N SER A 285 13.15 29.86 -2.77
CA SER A 285 14.52 29.95 -3.31
C SER A 285 15.31 31.10 -2.72
N GLN A 286 14.69 32.26 -2.44
CA GLN A 286 15.36 33.40 -1.79
C GLN A 286 15.73 33.08 -0.32
N GLN A 287 14.83 32.41 0.42
CA GLN A 287 15.11 31.96 1.77
C GLN A 287 16.24 30.91 1.77
N LEU A 288 16.21 29.97 0.84
CA LEU A 288 17.24 28.94 0.67
C LEU A 288 18.59 29.57 0.32
N LYS A 289 18.62 30.54 -0.61
CA LYS A 289 19.83 31.30 -0.92
C LYS A 289 20.42 31.94 0.33
N THR A 290 19.62 32.71 1.08
CA THR A 290 20.08 33.40 2.30
C THR A 290 20.67 32.40 3.30
N LYS A 291 20.00 31.26 3.51
CA LYS A 291 20.48 30.23 4.43
C LYS A 291 21.78 29.59 3.97
N LEU A 292 21.89 29.22 2.68
CA LEU A 292 23.11 28.64 2.12
C LEU A 292 24.28 29.59 2.16
N GLU A 293 24.06 30.88 1.82
CA GLU A 293 25.12 31.91 1.89
C GLU A 293 25.60 32.14 3.32
N SER A 294 24.71 32.11 4.32
CA SER A 294 25.10 32.17 5.73
C SER A 294 25.98 31.00 6.20
N LEU A 295 25.94 29.87 5.46
CA LEU A 295 26.76 28.67 5.69
C LEU A 295 28.03 28.63 4.83
N GLY A 296 28.34 29.73 4.10
CA GLY A 296 29.56 29.87 3.30
C GLY A 296 29.47 29.33 1.87
N TYR A 297 28.31 28.88 1.40
CA TYR A 297 28.11 28.50 0.00
C TYR A 297 27.96 29.73 -0.88
N LYS A 298 28.40 29.66 -2.12
CA LYS A 298 28.05 30.65 -3.15
C LYS A 298 26.78 30.21 -3.85
N VAL A 299 25.80 31.10 -4.00
CA VAL A 299 24.54 30.79 -4.66
C VAL A 299 24.32 31.67 -5.89
N ILE A 300 24.05 31.02 -7.01
CA ILE A 300 23.66 31.66 -8.28
C ILE A 300 22.22 31.29 -8.54
N MET A 301 21.42 32.23 -9.03
CA MET A 301 19.98 31.95 -9.33
C MET A 301 19.69 32.20 -10.80
N SER A 302 18.79 31.42 -11.39
CA SER A 302 18.27 31.67 -12.73
C SER A 302 17.44 32.97 -12.81
N ARG A 303 16.74 33.29 -11.73
CA ARG A 303 16.03 34.56 -11.52
C ARG A 303 16.00 34.95 -10.05
N SER A 304 16.06 36.21 -9.76
CA SER A 304 15.95 36.78 -8.39
C SER A 304 14.73 37.69 -8.22
N SER A 305 13.92 37.84 -9.29
CA SER A 305 12.71 38.63 -9.33
C SER A 305 11.65 37.92 -10.19
N ASP A 306 10.47 38.52 -10.35
CA ASP A 306 9.39 37.98 -11.19
C ASP A 306 9.65 38.26 -12.68
N VAL A 307 10.62 37.59 -13.25
CA VAL A 307 10.95 37.65 -14.68
C VAL A 307 10.79 36.26 -15.32
N TYR A 308 10.47 36.22 -16.59
CA TYR A 308 10.41 35.00 -17.35
C TYR A 308 11.79 34.55 -17.79
N VAL A 309 12.09 33.27 -17.56
CA VAL A 309 13.26 32.58 -18.09
C VAL A 309 12.79 31.31 -18.81
N ASP A 310 13.20 31.12 -20.05
CA ASP A 310 12.76 29.95 -20.85
C ASP A 310 13.15 28.65 -20.17
N PHE A 311 12.20 27.73 -20.07
CA PHE A 311 12.38 26.46 -19.35
C PHE A 311 13.01 25.35 -20.21
N ILE A 312 13.06 25.49 -21.53
CA ILE A 312 13.58 24.44 -22.41
C ILE A 312 15.11 24.42 -22.36
N THR A 313 15.75 25.58 -22.56
CA THR A 313 17.21 25.65 -22.67
C THR A 313 17.84 26.71 -21.80
N GLU A 314 17.21 27.87 -21.61
CA GLU A 314 17.84 29.05 -21.02
C GLU A 314 18.28 28.84 -19.57
N ARG A 315 17.42 28.25 -18.70
CA ARG A 315 17.73 27.94 -17.30
C ARG A 315 18.95 27.06 -17.18
N SER A 316 18.99 25.99 -17.97
CA SER A 316 20.11 25.05 -18.03
C SER A 316 21.35 25.68 -18.63
N ARG A 317 21.21 26.51 -19.67
CA ARG A 317 22.34 27.24 -20.27
C ARG A 317 23.00 28.17 -19.26
N MET A 318 22.20 28.97 -18.54
CA MET A 318 22.70 29.83 -17.46
C MET A 318 23.51 29.04 -16.42
N SER A 319 23.02 27.87 -16.00
CA SER A 319 23.75 27.00 -15.09
C SER A 319 25.02 26.45 -15.71
N ASN A 320 24.95 25.96 -16.96
CA ASN A 320 26.08 25.33 -17.65
C ASN A 320 27.25 26.28 -17.88
N GLU A 321 26.98 27.57 -18.00
CA GLU A 321 27.98 28.65 -18.16
C GLU A 321 28.65 29.07 -16.83
N THR A 322 28.22 28.49 -15.69
CA THR A 322 28.81 28.77 -14.37
C THR A 322 29.72 27.62 -13.89
N ASN A 323 30.46 27.86 -12.82
CA ASN A 323 31.20 26.85 -12.07
C ASN A 323 30.37 26.21 -10.94
N ALA A 324 29.04 26.18 -11.05
CA ALA A 324 28.20 25.54 -10.04
C ALA A 324 28.46 24.03 -9.98
N ASP A 325 28.42 23.48 -8.76
CA ASP A 325 28.61 22.05 -8.50
C ASP A 325 27.34 21.25 -8.71
N MET A 326 26.18 21.90 -8.59
CA MET A 326 24.86 21.29 -8.71
C MET A 326 23.81 22.28 -9.21
N PHE A 327 22.69 21.73 -9.70
CA PHE A 327 21.50 22.46 -10.13
C PHE A 327 20.30 21.98 -9.33
N ILE A 328 19.57 22.90 -8.71
CA ILE A 328 18.36 22.60 -7.92
C ILE A 328 17.22 23.48 -8.41
N SER A 329 16.21 22.87 -9.04
CA SER A 329 14.98 23.54 -9.47
C SER A 329 13.90 23.41 -8.39
N ILE A 330 13.24 24.51 -8.05
CA ILE A 330 12.25 24.62 -6.99
C ILE A 330 10.88 24.83 -7.61
N HIS A 331 9.94 23.95 -7.29
CA HIS A 331 8.57 23.90 -7.79
C HIS A 331 7.57 23.54 -6.68
N PHE A 332 6.29 23.79 -6.95
CA PHE A 332 5.16 23.29 -6.18
C PHE A 332 4.15 22.65 -7.13
N ASN A 333 3.78 21.42 -6.86
CA ASN A 333 2.99 20.58 -7.73
C ASN A 333 1.51 20.98 -7.76
N ALA A 334 0.82 20.54 -8.80
CA ALA A 334 -0.63 20.48 -8.90
C ALA A 334 -1.04 19.36 -9.86
N THR A 335 -2.09 18.62 -9.55
CA THR A 335 -2.60 17.55 -10.40
C THR A 335 -3.34 18.05 -11.63
N GLY A 336 -3.91 19.27 -11.55
CA GLY A 336 -4.77 19.84 -12.56
C GLY A 336 -6.20 19.26 -12.57
N HIS A 337 -6.56 18.44 -11.58
CA HIS A 337 -7.88 17.80 -11.49
C HIS A 337 -8.90 18.61 -10.67
N GLY A 338 -8.60 19.85 -10.32
CA GLY A 338 -9.43 20.71 -9.48
C GLY A 338 -8.97 20.72 -8.03
N LEU A 339 -9.76 21.35 -7.15
CA LEU A 339 -9.45 21.44 -5.72
C LEU A 339 -9.66 20.08 -5.04
N ASP A 340 -8.84 19.84 -4.00
CA ASP A 340 -8.90 18.63 -3.16
C ASP A 340 -8.76 17.34 -3.97
N SER A 341 -7.75 17.31 -4.83
CA SER A 341 -7.41 16.15 -5.65
C SER A 341 -7.09 14.88 -4.85
N GLY A 342 -6.84 15.01 -3.54
CA GLY A 342 -6.41 13.94 -2.65
C GLY A 342 -4.92 13.60 -2.77
N GLU A 343 -4.18 14.37 -3.58
CA GLU A 343 -2.73 14.23 -3.69
C GLU A 343 -2.03 15.27 -2.83
N ASP A 344 -1.06 14.82 -2.06
CA ASP A 344 -0.27 15.63 -1.12
C ASP A 344 1.16 15.10 -1.00
N GLY A 345 2.06 15.88 -0.40
CA GLY A 345 3.41 15.45 -0.06
C GLY A 345 4.50 15.99 -0.98
N ILE A 346 5.71 15.45 -0.79
CA ILE A 346 6.93 15.89 -1.45
C ILE A 346 7.31 14.91 -2.55
N GLN A 347 7.58 15.43 -3.76
CA GLN A 347 8.21 14.68 -4.84
C GLN A 347 9.58 15.28 -5.17
N THR A 348 10.52 14.42 -5.50
CA THR A 348 11.83 14.83 -6.03
C THR A 348 12.06 14.14 -7.37
N TYR A 349 12.51 14.90 -8.36
CA TYR A 349 12.78 14.36 -9.68
C TYR A 349 14.26 14.45 -10.02
N THR A 350 14.79 13.35 -10.56
CA THR A 350 16.08 13.28 -11.24
C THR A 350 15.89 13.02 -12.74
N TYR A 351 16.94 13.25 -13.54
CA TYR A 351 16.87 12.95 -14.95
C TYR A 351 16.99 11.46 -15.23
N LEU A 352 16.14 10.96 -16.10
CA LEU A 352 16.29 9.67 -16.75
C LEU A 352 16.19 9.85 -18.27
N PRO A 353 17.15 9.31 -19.06
CA PRO A 353 17.01 9.21 -20.50
C PRO A 353 15.85 8.25 -20.86
N THR A 354 14.62 8.76 -20.92
CA THR A 354 13.45 7.99 -21.34
C THR A 354 13.04 8.39 -22.76
N GLY A 355 13.02 7.42 -23.65
CA GLY A 355 12.46 7.60 -24.98
C GLY A 355 13.26 8.51 -25.91
N ASN A 356 12.62 9.01 -26.95
CA ASN A 356 13.23 9.70 -28.08
C ASN A 356 13.30 11.22 -27.93
N ILE A 357 13.47 11.75 -26.71
CA ILE A 357 13.64 13.19 -26.52
C ILE A 357 15.15 13.49 -26.42
N PRO A 358 15.79 13.92 -27.51
CA PRO A 358 17.21 14.21 -27.48
C PRO A 358 17.50 15.48 -26.68
N SER A 359 18.69 15.58 -26.10
CA SER A 359 19.17 16.82 -25.52
C SER A 359 19.49 17.83 -26.63
N VAL A 360 19.12 19.09 -26.41
CA VAL A 360 19.37 20.21 -27.33
C VAL A 360 20.76 20.79 -27.11
N ILE A 361 21.08 21.13 -25.87
CA ILE A 361 22.35 21.84 -25.50
C ILE A 361 23.32 20.96 -24.72
N ASN A 362 22.86 19.96 -23.99
CA ASN A 362 23.71 19.10 -23.16
C ASN A 362 24.03 17.75 -23.84
N LYS A 363 24.43 17.76 -25.09
CA LYS A 363 24.65 16.54 -25.88
C LYS A 363 25.70 15.60 -25.31
N LYS A 364 26.71 16.13 -24.60
CA LYS A 364 27.83 15.37 -24.04
C LYS A 364 27.52 14.75 -22.68
N TRP A 365 26.71 15.40 -21.85
CA TRP A 365 26.59 15.06 -20.44
C TRP A 365 25.18 14.63 -20.02
N HIS A 366 24.17 14.75 -20.90
CA HIS A 366 22.78 14.49 -20.50
C HIS A 366 22.56 13.05 -19.99
N ASP A 367 23.23 12.08 -20.54
CA ASP A 367 23.17 10.66 -20.18
C ASP A 367 24.46 10.11 -19.55
N ASN A 368 25.40 10.99 -19.18
CA ASN A 368 26.65 10.59 -18.56
C ASN A 368 26.38 9.85 -17.23
N PRO A 369 26.88 8.61 -17.05
CA PRO A 369 26.58 7.77 -15.89
C PRO A 369 26.96 8.41 -14.57
N THR A 370 28.12 9.08 -14.49
CA THR A 370 28.58 9.74 -13.27
C THR A 370 27.68 10.91 -12.88
N ARG A 371 27.30 11.75 -13.86
CA ARG A 371 26.33 12.83 -13.63
C ARG A 371 25.00 12.28 -13.12
N LEU A 372 24.46 11.21 -13.74
CA LEU A 372 23.20 10.59 -13.33
C LEU A 372 23.29 10.04 -11.89
N LYS A 373 24.38 9.37 -11.55
CA LYS A 373 24.65 8.87 -10.19
C LYS A 373 24.66 9.99 -9.17
N TYR A 374 25.40 11.09 -9.44
CA TYR A 374 25.45 12.22 -8.53
C TYR A 374 24.13 12.99 -8.45
N SER A 375 23.36 13.06 -9.55
CA SER A 375 21.99 13.60 -9.52
C SER A 375 21.08 12.79 -8.61
N TYR A 376 21.11 11.46 -8.71
CA TYR A 376 20.32 10.58 -7.86
C TYR A 376 20.74 10.68 -6.39
N LYS A 377 22.06 10.71 -6.11
CA LYS A 377 22.61 10.89 -4.76
C LYS A 377 22.13 12.20 -4.14
N LEU A 378 22.24 13.32 -4.88
CA LEU A 378 21.76 14.62 -4.47
C LEU A 378 20.25 14.58 -4.17
N GLY A 379 19.46 14.03 -5.09
CA GLY A 379 18.01 13.89 -4.94
C GLY A 379 17.63 13.05 -3.73
N SER A 380 18.32 11.94 -3.49
CA SER A 380 18.06 11.06 -2.35
C SER A 380 18.29 11.75 -1.01
N TYR A 381 19.42 12.44 -0.83
CA TYR A 381 19.72 13.15 0.41
C TYR A 381 18.76 14.32 0.65
N ILE A 382 18.46 15.11 -0.37
CA ILE A 382 17.52 16.23 -0.23
C ILE A 382 16.11 15.68 0.08
N HIS A 383 15.64 14.71 -0.65
CA HIS A 383 14.31 14.11 -0.46
C HIS A 383 14.11 13.59 0.96
N GLN A 384 15.03 12.74 1.43
CA GLN A 384 14.98 12.19 2.79
C GLN A 384 15.03 13.26 3.86
N SER A 385 15.90 14.26 3.70
CA SER A 385 16.03 15.35 4.67
C SER A 385 14.80 16.25 4.71
N VAL A 386 14.18 16.55 3.56
CA VAL A 386 12.95 17.34 3.49
C VAL A 386 11.79 16.58 4.13
N LEU A 387 11.66 15.29 3.88
CA LEU A 387 10.65 14.47 4.56
C LEU A 387 10.85 14.43 6.07
N ALA A 388 12.10 14.30 6.53
CA ALA A 388 12.44 14.28 7.96
C ALA A 388 12.10 15.60 8.66
N THR A 389 12.35 16.76 8.03
CA THR A 389 12.10 18.08 8.63
C THR A 389 10.64 18.51 8.57
N THR A 390 9.92 18.13 7.49
CA THR A 390 8.55 18.57 7.25
C THR A 390 7.50 17.59 7.81
N GLN A 391 7.86 16.32 7.95
CA GLN A 391 6.95 15.23 8.22
C GLN A 391 5.85 15.12 7.15
N ALA A 392 6.15 15.55 5.93
CA ALA A 392 5.25 15.44 4.79
C ALA A 392 5.16 13.98 4.30
N LYS A 393 4.10 13.68 3.58
CA LYS A 393 3.95 12.40 2.89
C LYS A 393 5.04 12.25 1.83
N ASP A 394 5.60 11.07 1.76
CA ASP A 394 6.52 10.69 0.69
C ASP A 394 5.73 10.41 -0.59
N ALA A 395 5.80 11.32 -1.54
CA ALA A 395 5.20 11.18 -2.87
C ALA A 395 6.22 10.70 -3.93
N GLY A 396 7.45 10.40 -3.51
CA GLY A 396 8.45 9.63 -4.25
C GLY A 396 9.67 10.41 -4.76
N LEU A 397 10.79 9.70 -4.80
CA LEU A 397 11.97 10.07 -5.57
C LEU A 397 11.84 9.43 -6.97
N LEU A 398 11.55 10.26 -7.97
CA LEU A 398 11.13 9.83 -9.30
C LEU A 398 12.17 10.22 -10.36
N ALA A 399 12.07 9.62 -11.52
CA ALA A 399 12.91 9.97 -12.66
C ALA A 399 12.05 10.37 -13.88
N LYS A 400 12.33 11.57 -14.43
CA LYS A 400 11.64 12.09 -15.62
C LYS A 400 12.59 12.88 -16.53
N SER A 401 12.23 12.97 -17.81
CA SER A 401 12.98 13.75 -18.79
C SER A 401 12.51 15.22 -18.85
N PHE A 402 12.52 15.90 -17.70
CA PHE A 402 12.29 17.36 -17.70
C PHE A 402 13.42 18.09 -18.39
N ALA A 403 13.11 19.14 -19.16
CA ALA A 403 14.09 19.89 -19.92
C ALA A 403 15.21 20.45 -19.05
N VAL A 404 14.90 21.08 -17.93
CA VAL A 404 15.89 21.65 -17.00
C VAL A 404 16.84 20.60 -16.42
N LEU A 405 16.39 19.36 -16.24
CA LEU A 405 17.22 18.24 -15.77
C LEU A 405 18.01 17.58 -16.90
N ARG A 406 17.45 17.52 -18.11
CA ARG A 406 18.10 16.95 -19.30
C ARG A 406 19.20 17.86 -19.80
N GLU A 407 18.93 19.16 -19.87
CA GLU A 407 19.79 20.12 -20.56
C GLU A 407 20.92 20.66 -19.67
N THR A 408 20.89 20.45 -18.34
CA THR A 408 21.99 20.83 -17.46
C THR A 408 23.12 19.78 -17.45
N ASN A 409 24.37 20.24 -17.42
CA ASN A 409 25.56 19.39 -17.36
C ASN A 409 26.06 19.09 -15.94
N LYS A 410 25.32 19.54 -14.92
CA LYS A 410 25.61 19.33 -13.50
C LYS A 410 24.76 18.17 -12.92
N PRO A 411 25.11 17.61 -11.76
CA PRO A 411 24.15 16.91 -10.91
C PRO A 411 22.91 17.77 -10.70
N ALA A 412 21.71 17.24 -10.99
CA ALA A 412 20.51 18.06 -11.09
C ALA A 412 19.30 17.38 -10.47
N VAL A 413 18.52 18.16 -9.73
CA VAL A 413 17.24 17.76 -9.15
C VAL A 413 16.16 18.82 -9.38
N LEU A 414 14.89 18.37 -9.46
CA LEU A 414 13.73 19.23 -9.40
C LEU A 414 12.89 18.78 -8.20
N LEU A 415 12.55 19.74 -7.34
CA LEU A 415 11.81 19.51 -6.10
C LEU A 415 10.39 20.04 -6.26
N GLU A 416 9.41 19.17 -6.05
CA GLU A 416 7.99 19.51 -5.93
C GLU A 416 7.64 19.51 -4.43
N LEU A 417 7.58 20.70 -3.84
CA LEU A 417 7.60 20.92 -2.40
C LEU A 417 6.20 20.94 -1.74
N GLY A 418 5.21 20.33 -2.39
CA GLY A 418 3.83 20.22 -1.94
C GLY A 418 2.85 20.47 -3.07
N TYR A 419 1.57 20.13 -2.86
CA TYR A 419 0.50 20.26 -3.86
C TYR A 419 -0.35 21.49 -3.62
N MET A 420 -0.44 22.36 -4.61
CA MET A 420 -1.18 23.63 -4.55
C MET A 420 -2.70 23.46 -4.64
N ASP A 421 -3.16 22.37 -5.26
CA ASP A 421 -4.58 22.03 -5.48
C ASP A 421 -5.19 21.17 -4.38
N ASP A 422 -4.45 20.84 -3.32
CA ASP A 422 -5.00 20.35 -2.04
C ASP A 422 -5.19 21.51 -1.06
N SER A 423 -6.39 21.66 -0.50
CA SER A 423 -6.74 22.80 0.34
C SER A 423 -5.99 22.83 1.67
N LYS A 424 -5.66 21.66 2.25
CA LYS A 424 -4.91 21.57 3.50
C LYS A 424 -3.43 21.83 3.28
N GLU A 425 -2.87 21.24 2.23
CA GLU A 425 -1.46 21.44 1.90
C GLU A 425 -1.18 22.85 1.44
N SER A 426 -2.08 23.45 0.64
CA SER A 426 -2.02 24.86 0.23
C SER A 426 -1.98 25.81 1.43
N GLN A 427 -2.65 25.50 2.53
CA GLN A 427 -2.56 26.29 3.75
C GLN A 427 -1.18 26.15 4.45
N LYS A 428 -0.54 24.99 4.40
CA LYS A 428 0.80 24.76 4.97
C LYS A 428 1.88 25.47 4.16
N ILE A 429 1.93 25.24 2.84
CA ILE A 429 3.02 25.72 1.98
C ILE A 429 3.13 27.25 1.91
N ARG A 430 2.06 27.98 2.22
CA ARG A 430 2.08 29.46 2.29
C ARG A 430 2.66 30.00 3.60
N THR A 431 2.81 29.17 4.64
CA THR A 431 3.32 29.63 5.94
C THR A 431 4.83 29.71 5.95
N LYS A 432 5.37 30.74 6.61
CA LYS A 432 6.82 30.91 6.77
C LYS A 432 7.44 29.76 7.55
N GLU A 433 6.73 29.24 8.52
CA GLU A 433 7.17 28.11 9.38
C GLU A 433 7.37 26.84 8.54
N TYR A 434 6.44 26.53 7.65
CA TYR A 434 6.58 25.35 6.80
C TYR A 434 7.67 25.54 5.73
N GLN A 435 7.73 26.72 5.11
CA GLN A 435 8.79 27.06 4.16
C GLN A 435 10.17 26.99 4.80
N GLN A 436 10.32 27.40 6.08
CA GLN A 436 11.59 27.26 6.80
C GLN A 436 11.96 25.78 6.97
N LYS A 437 11.00 24.90 7.27
CA LYS A 437 11.25 23.44 7.34
C LYS A 437 11.70 22.87 6.00
N LEU A 438 11.08 23.32 4.89
CA LEU A 438 11.52 22.95 3.54
C LEU A 438 12.97 23.38 3.29
N VAL A 439 13.28 24.64 3.59
CA VAL A 439 14.64 25.21 3.44
C VAL A 439 15.65 24.43 4.30
N ASP A 440 15.35 24.17 5.57
CA ASP A 440 16.24 23.46 6.46
C ASP A 440 16.49 22.01 5.98
N GLY A 441 15.46 21.34 5.47
CA GLY A 441 15.60 20.01 4.89
C GLY A 441 16.46 19.99 3.63
N ILE A 442 16.25 20.94 2.73
CA ILE A 442 17.08 21.07 1.50
C ILE A 442 18.54 21.32 1.87
N VAL A 443 18.80 22.24 2.83
CA VAL A 443 20.17 22.54 3.31
C VAL A 443 20.83 21.30 3.91
N GLN A 444 20.13 20.57 4.78
CA GLN A 444 20.65 19.32 5.36
C GLN A 444 21.00 18.28 4.29
N GLY A 445 20.14 18.10 3.29
CA GLY A 445 20.39 17.19 2.18
C GLY A 445 21.61 17.60 1.33
N ILE A 446 21.80 18.89 1.07
CA ILE A 446 22.99 19.44 0.40
C ILE A 446 24.25 19.18 1.22
N GLN A 447 24.20 19.40 2.53
CA GLN A 447 25.34 19.15 3.42
C GLN A 447 25.70 17.66 3.45
N GLN A 448 24.71 16.77 3.52
CA GLN A 448 24.94 15.31 3.43
C GLN A 448 25.54 14.91 2.09
N TYR A 449 25.09 15.51 0.99
CA TYR A 449 25.66 15.25 -0.34
C TYR A 449 27.14 15.58 -0.42
N TYR A 450 27.59 16.68 0.18
CA TYR A 450 29.00 17.07 0.15
C TYR A 450 29.86 16.27 1.15
N ASN A 451 29.28 15.76 2.23
CA ASN A 451 30.04 15.08 3.29
C ASN A 451 30.19 13.57 3.03
N ASN A 452 29.49 13.02 2.06
CA ASN A 452 29.51 11.61 1.69
C ASN A 452 29.87 11.42 0.22
#